data_a827b3f93ff7e45fe69d90a63034238d
#
_entry.id   a827b3f93ff7e45fe69d90a63034238d
#
_cell.length_a   1.000
_cell.length_b   1.000
_cell.length_c   1.000
_cell.angle_alpha   90.00
_cell.angle_beta   90.00
_cell.angle_gamma   90.00
#
_symmetry.space_group_name_H-M   'P 1'
#
loop_
_entity.id
_entity.type
_entity.pdbx_description
1 polymer ?
#
loop_
_entity_poly.entity_id
_entity_poly.type
_entity_poly.pdbx_seq_one_letter_code
_entity_poly.pdbx_strand_id
1 'polypeptide(L)'
;DFIWAVIKGVGLNNDGADKMNYMAPSLEGQAQVISQALADADVSAESISYVEAHGTATPVGDPIEFAALKKVYERYGDKKNYCVLSSVKSNIGHANSAAGIAGFIKAVLSLHKGIIPGTVHFKNVNANIDLKNSPFIITNENRPFVYNMTQENNDKAKSGENNTEEL
;
A
#
# COMPACT_ATOMS: atom_id res chain seq x y z
N ASP A 1 4.25 25.56 9.66
CA ASP A 1 4.01 24.25 10.26
C ASP A 1 4.68 23.16 9.41
N PHE A 2 5.13 22.06 10.03
CA PHE A 2 5.80 20.99 9.32
C PHE A 2 4.75 19.96 8.81
N ILE A 3 4.77 19.66 7.51
CA ILE A 3 3.90 18.66 6.88
C ILE A 3 4.65 17.34 6.77
N TRP A 4 4.17 16.29 7.44
CA TRP A 4 4.78 14.96 7.42
C TRP A 4 4.42 14.17 6.18
N ALA A 5 3.17 14.27 5.73
CA ALA A 5 2.65 13.63 4.53
C ALA A 5 1.35 14.29 4.10
N VAL A 6 0.92 14.03 2.87
CA VAL A 6 -0.38 14.49 2.34
C VAL A 6 -1.22 13.26 2.03
N ILE A 7 -2.44 13.20 2.57
CA ILE A 7 -3.43 12.20 2.22
C ILE A 7 -4.08 12.63 0.91
N LYS A 8 -3.87 11.87 -0.16
CA LYS A 8 -4.36 12.19 -1.50
C LYS A 8 -5.78 11.68 -1.74
N GLY A 9 -6.13 10.55 -1.16
CA GLY A 9 -7.45 9.95 -1.34
C GLY A 9 -7.81 9.01 -0.21
N VAL A 10 -9.12 8.79 -0.04
CA VAL A 10 -9.70 7.95 1.01
C VAL A 10 -10.77 7.04 0.41
N GLY A 11 -10.82 5.80 0.87
CA GLY A 11 -11.90 4.87 0.59
C GLY A 11 -12.51 4.35 1.89
N LEU A 12 -13.82 4.26 1.95
CA LEU A 12 -14.55 3.74 3.10
C LEU A 12 -15.61 2.74 2.66
N ASN A 13 -15.65 1.59 3.31
CA ASN A 13 -16.58 0.53 3.00
C ASN A 13 -16.88 -0.31 4.25
N ASN A 14 -17.91 -1.15 4.17
CA ASN A 14 -18.12 -2.27 5.07
C ASN A 14 -18.42 -3.54 4.25
N ASP A 15 -18.15 -4.71 4.82
CA ASP A 15 -18.27 -5.98 4.08
C ASP A 15 -19.71 -6.37 3.75
N GLY A 16 -20.71 -5.76 4.38
CA GLY A 16 -22.12 -6.10 4.17
C GLY A 16 -22.41 -7.58 4.38
N ALA A 17 -23.33 -8.11 3.55
CA ALA A 17 -23.73 -9.52 3.57
C ALA A 17 -22.90 -10.41 2.60
N ASP A 18 -22.20 -9.81 1.63
CA ASP A 18 -21.48 -10.53 0.56
C ASP A 18 -20.11 -11.00 1.01
N LYS A 19 -20.08 -11.98 1.92
CA LYS A 19 -18.85 -12.63 2.37
C LYS A 19 -19.03 -14.11 2.60
N MET A 20 -17.97 -14.87 2.49
CA MET A 20 -18.01 -16.34 2.61
C MET A 20 -18.57 -16.84 3.94
N ASN A 21 -18.29 -16.10 5.04
CA ASN A 21 -18.82 -16.36 6.38
C ASN A 21 -18.62 -15.11 7.25
N TYR A 22 -19.15 -15.17 8.47
CA TYR A 22 -19.10 -14.02 9.41
C TYR A 22 -17.69 -13.56 9.74
N MET A 23 -16.71 -14.47 9.77
CA MET A 23 -15.33 -14.18 10.18
C MET A 23 -14.41 -13.82 8.99
N ALA A 24 -14.77 -14.15 7.76
CA ALA A 24 -13.95 -13.87 6.57
C ALA A 24 -14.21 -12.46 6.05
N PRO A 25 -13.17 -11.69 5.69
CA PRO A 25 -13.35 -10.42 5.01
C PRO A 25 -13.91 -10.63 3.59
N SER A 26 -14.58 -9.60 3.03
CA SER A 26 -15.03 -9.61 1.65
C SER A 26 -13.90 -9.22 0.70
N LEU A 27 -13.54 -10.10 -0.23
CA LEU A 27 -12.58 -9.79 -1.30
C LEU A 27 -13.08 -8.62 -2.17
N GLU A 28 -14.33 -8.67 -2.57
CA GLU A 28 -14.94 -7.62 -3.41
C GLU A 28 -15.04 -6.29 -2.67
N GLY A 29 -15.44 -6.32 -1.38
CA GLY A 29 -15.47 -5.13 -0.53
C GLY A 29 -14.10 -4.48 -0.41
N GLN A 30 -13.05 -5.27 -0.16
CA GLN A 30 -11.68 -4.75 -0.12
C GLN A 30 -11.21 -4.21 -1.48
N ALA A 31 -11.47 -4.92 -2.58
CA ALA A 31 -11.12 -4.44 -3.91
C ALA A 31 -11.84 -3.12 -4.26
N GLN A 32 -13.10 -2.99 -3.87
CA GLN A 32 -13.89 -1.78 -4.09
C GLN A 32 -13.32 -0.59 -3.34
N VAL A 33 -13.01 -0.73 -2.04
CA VAL A 33 -12.48 0.38 -1.23
C VAL A 33 -11.08 0.82 -1.67
N ILE A 34 -10.24 -0.13 -2.11
CA ILE A 34 -8.92 0.20 -2.69
C ILE A 34 -9.09 0.97 -4.01
N SER A 35 -9.98 0.51 -4.90
CA SER A 35 -10.26 1.20 -6.15
C SER A 35 -10.83 2.60 -5.92
N GLN A 36 -11.69 2.77 -4.92
CA GLN A 36 -12.24 4.07 -4.52
C GLN A 36 -11.15 5.03 -4.04
N ALA A 37 -10.25 4.56 -3.18
CA ALA A 37 -9.15 5.39 -2.67
C ALA A 37 -8.19 5.84 -3.79
N LEU A 38 -7.87 4.97 -4.75
CA LEU A 38 -7.05 5.30 -5.91
C LEU A 38 -7.74 6.33 -6.82
N ALA A 39 -9.03 6.16 -7.05
CA ALA A 39 -9.83 7.09 -7.86
C ALA A 39 -9.97 8.46 -7.18
N ASP A 40 -10.22 8.50 -5.86
CA ASP A 40 -10.29 9.74 -5.08
C ASP A 40 -8.95 10.49 -5.07
N ALA A 41 -7.84 9.75 -5.05
CA ALA A 41 -6.49 10.31 -5.12
C ALA A 41 -6.08 10.77 -6.52
N ASP A 42 -6.82 10.39 -7.57
CA ASP A 42 -6.46 10.58 -8.98
C ASP A 42 -5.05 10.03 -9.30
N VAL A 43 -4.79 8.78 -8.88
CA VAL A 43 -3.49 8.12 -9.09
C VAL A 43 -3.65 6.71 -9.66
N SER A 44 -2.69 6.31 -10.50
CA SER A 44 -2.56 4.93 -10.95
C SER A 44 -1.95 4.06 -9.85
N ALA A 45 -2.41 2.80 -9.73
CA ALA A 45 -1.78 1.83 -8.84
C ALA A 45 -0.30 1.57 -9.18
N GLU A 46 0.12 1.77 -10.43
CA GLU A 46 1.54 1.64 -10.84
C GLU A 46 2.45 2.69 -10.21
N SER A 47 1.89 3.82 -9.73
CA SER A 47 2.64 4.85 -9.02
C SER A 47 2.84 4.54 -7.53
N ILE A 48 2.16 3.53 -6.99
CA ILE A 48 2.24 3.16 -5.58
C ILE A 48 3.46 2.26 -5.36
N SER A 49 4.42 2.72 -4.60
CA SER A 49 5.66 1.98 -4.28
C SER A 49 5.55 1.13 -3.02
N TYR A 50 4.58 1.40 -2.15
CA TYR A 50 4.44 0.76 -0.85
C TYR A 50 2.98 0.60 -0.45
N VAL A 51 2.65 -0.56 0.10
CA VAL A 51 1.38 -0.85 0.77
C VAL A 51 1.63 -1.34 2.19
N GLU A 52 1.08 -0.64 3.16
CA GLU A 52 0.99 -1.10 4.54
C GLU A 52 -0.31 -1.90 4.69
N ALA A 53 -0.19 -3.23 4.73
CA ALA A 53 -1.32 -4.14 4.78
C ALA A 53 -1.88 -4.30 6.20
N HIS A 54 -3.12 -4.79 6.27
CA HIS A 54 -3.66 -5.31 7.53
C HIS A 54 -2.83 -6.49 8.04
N GLY A 55 -2.53 -7.49 7.20
CA GLY A 55 -1.47 -8.46 7.40
C GLY A 55 -1.46 -9.12 8.78
N THR A 56 -2.52 -9.84 9.14
CA THR A 56 -2.67 -10.49 10.47
C THR A 56 -2.03 -11.86 10.56
N ALA A 57 -1.38 -12.32 9.48
CA ALA A 57 -0.75 -13.63 9.36
C ALA A 57 -1.75 -14.81 9.55
N THR A 58 -3.01 -14.62 9.15
CA THR A 58 -4.01 -15.69 9.22
C THR A 58 -4.03 -16.50 7.92
N PRO A 59 -4.29 -17.83 7.97
CA PRO A 59 -4.31 -18.69 6.78
C PRO A 59 -5.29 -18.25 5.70
N VAL A 60 -6.37 -17.56 6.07
CA VAL A 60 -7.46 -17.13 5.17
C VAL A 60 -7.42 -15.64 4.90
N GLY A 61 -7.14 -14.82 5.92
CA GLY A 61 -7.20 -13.35 5.81
C GLY A 61 -6.16 -12.79 4.85
N ASP A 62 -4.90 -13.17 4.99
CA ASP A 62 -3.82 -12.69 4.14
C ASP A 62 -4.01 -13.03 2.65
N PRO A 63 -4.42 -14.26 2.26
CA PRO A 63 -4.74 -14.55 0.86
C PRO A 63 -5.88 -13.72 0.30
N ILE A 64 -6.93 -13.43 1.07
CA ILE A 64 -8.07 -12.60 0.63
C ILE A 64 -7.62 -11.15 0.43
N GLU A 65 -6.92 -10.59 1.39
CA GLU A 65 -6.37 -9.22 1.30
C GLU A 65 -5.42 -9.08 0.09
N PHE A 66 -4.51 -10.03 -0.06
CA PHE A 66 -3.59 -10.07 -1.21
C PHE A 66 -4.33 -10.18 -2.55
N ALA A 67 -5.34 -11.05 -2.64
CA ALA A 67 -6.13 -11.22 -3.85
C ALA A 67 -6.92 -9.94 -4.22
N ALA A 68 -7.45 -9.23 -3.22
CA ALA A 68 -8.12 -7.96 -3.43
C ALA A 68 -7.17 -6.88 -3.97
N LEU A 69 -5.99 -6.74 -3.35
CA LEU A 69 -4.93 -5.84 -3.82
C LEU A 69 -4.49 -6.20 -5.24
N LYS A 70 -4.16 -7.47 -5.50
CA LYS A 70 -3.74 -7.95 -6.83
C LYS A 70 -4.80 -7.65 -7.89
N LYS A 71 -6.06 -7.96 -7.62
CA LYS A 71 -7.20 -7.71 -8.52
C LYS A 71 -7.31 -6.24 -8.94
N VAL A 72 -7.06 -5.31 -8.02
CA VAL A 72 -7.13 -3.88 -8.33
C VAL A 72 -5.91 -3.43 -9.10
N TYR A 73 -4.72 -3.78 -8.64
CA TYR A 73 -3.46 -3.31 -9.22
C TYR A 73 -3.27 -3.81 -10.66
N GLU A 74 -3.67 -5.05 -10.96
CA GLU A 74 -3.58 -5.63 -12.31
C GLU A 74 -4.54 -4.98 -13.34
N ARG A 75 -5.48 -4.13 -12.93
CA ARG A 75 -6.29 -3.32 -13.85
C ARG A 75 -5.54 -2.14 -14.44
N TYR A 76 -4.45 -1.72 -13.81
CA TYR A 76 -3.65 -0.58 -14.23
C TYR A 76 -2.45 -0.96 -15.11
N GLY A 77 -2.11 -2.25 -15.20
CA GLY A 77 -1.02 -2.73 -16.05
C GLY A 77 -0.47 -4.08 -15.61
N ASP A 78 0.46 -4.61 -16.42
CA ASP A 78 1.07 -5.94 -16.23
C ASP A 78 2.41 -5.89 -15.50
N LYS A 79 2.81 -4.73 -14.99
CA LYS A 79 4.06 -4.55 -14.26
C LYS A 79 4.08 -5.41 -13.01
N LYS A 80 5.18 -6.13 -12.80
CA LYS A 80 5.34 -7.05 -11.67
C LYS A 80 6.46 -6.57 -10.73
N ASN A 81 6.37 -6.97 -9.46
CA ASN A 81 7.43 -6.81 -8.47
C ASN A 81 7.92 -5.35 -8.29
N TYR A 82 7.01 -4.38 -8.25
CA TYR A 82 7.36 -2.96 -8.10
C TYR A 82 6.87 -2.32 -6.80
N CYS A 83 5.85 -2.89 -6.17
CA CYS A 83 5.24 -2.37 -4.96
C CYS A 83 5.59 -3.22 -3.74
N VAL A 84 6.17 -2.64 -2.71
CA VAL A 84 6.49 -3.38 -1.49
C VAL A 84 5.23 -3.54 -0.63
N LEU A 85 4.91 -4.77 -0.26
CA LEU A 85 3.83 -5.12 0.65
C LEU A 85 4.41 -5.50 2.01
N SER A 86 3.99 -4.83 3.07
CA SER A 86 4.48 -5.08 4.43
C SER A 86 3.38 -4.84 5.47
N SER A 87 3.63 -5.19 6.72
CA SER A 87 2.74 -4.88 7.84
C SER A 87 3.53 -4.59 9.11
N VAL A 88 3.15 -3.52 9.82
CA VAL A 88 3.72 -3.17 11.13
C VAL A 88 3.50 -4.24 12.19
N LYS A 89 2.52 -5.12 11.98
CA LYS A 89 2.18 -6.19 12.92
C LYS A 89 3.30 -7.20 13.11
N SER A 90 4.20 -7.34 12.15
CA SER A 90 5.42 -8.14 12.35
C SER A 90 6.36 -7.57 13.43
N ASN A 91 6.27 -6.26 13.70
CA ASN A 91 7.09 -5.56 14.69
C ASN A 91 6.43 -5.52 16.08
N ILE A 92 5.14 -5.22 16.14
CA ILE A 92 4.45 -4.87 17.41
C ILE A 92 3.26 -5.77 17.75
N GLY A 93 2.94 -6.76 16.90
CA GLY A 93 1.73 -7.55 17.01
C GLY A 93 0.46 -6.78 16.60
N HIS A 94 -0.69 -7.38 16.83
CA HIS A 94 -1.98 -6.78 16.49
C HIS A 94 -2.48 -5.88 17.63
N ALA A 95 -2.41 -4.58 17.43
CA ALA A 95 -2.81 -3.59 18.44
C ALA A 95 -4.34 -3.30 18.47
N ASN A 96 -5.16 -4.22 17.97
CA ASN A 96 -6.63 -4.10 17.92
C ASN A 96 -7.09 -2.75 17.34
N SER A 97 -7.80 -1.94 18.13
CA SER A 97 -8.31 -0.64 17.69
C SER A 97 -7.22 0.35 17.28
N ALA A 98 -5.99 0.19 17.76
CA ALA A 98 -4.85 1.03 17.38
C ALA A 98 -4.07 0.49 16.16
N ALA A 99 -4.44 -0.66 15.59
CA ALA A 99 -3.68 -1.29 14.51
C ALA A 99 -3.63 -0.43 13.23
N GLY A 100 -4.72 0.23 12.89
CA GLY A 100 -4.79 1.11 11.72
C GLY A 100 -3.88 2.31 11.84
N ILE A 101 -3.93 3.01 12.99
CA ILE A 101 -3.07 4.18 13.22
C ILE A 101 -1.59 3.80 13.31
N ALA A 102 -1.25 2.64 13.84
CA ALA A 102 0.12 2.15 13.88
C ALA A 102 0.69 1.93 12.46
N GLY A 103 -0.08 1.30 11.57
CA GLY A 103 0.28 1.15 10.16
C GLY A 103 0.39 2.49 9.44
N PHE A 104 -0.55 3.39 9.67
CA PHE A 104 -0.51 4.74 9.11
C PHE A 104 0.75 5.50 9.52
N ILE A 105 1.11 5.50 10.81
CA ILE A 105 2.34 6.12 11.32
C ILE A 105 3.57 5.51 10.63
N LYS A 106 3.65 4.18 10.49
CA LYS A 106 4.76 3.53 9.79
C LYS A 106 4.85 4.00 8.34
N ALA A 107 3.74 4.06 7.62
CA ALA A 107 3.72 4.53 6.22
C ALA A 107 4.20 5.98 6.11
N VAL A 108 3.72 6.88 6.97
CA VAL A 108 4.16 8.29 7.02
C VAL A 108 5.65 8.40 7.34
N LEU A 109 6.15 7.67 8.32
CA LEU A 109 7.57 7.67 8.68
C LEU A 109 8.44 7.08 7.55
N SER A 110 7.99 6.04 6.88
CA SER A 110 8.68 5.45 5.72
C SER A 110 8.82 6.48 4.60
N LEU A 111 7.74 7.18 4.30
CA LEU A 111 7.72 8.26 3.31
C LEU A 111 8.69 9.39 3.71
N HIS A 112 8.59 9.88 4.93
CA HIS A 112 9.43 10.97 5.44
C HIS A 112 10.92 10.63 5.47
N LYS A 113 11.27 9.39 5.83
CA LYS A 113 12.66 8.91 5.87
C LYS A 113 13.21 8.48 4.51
N GLY A 114 12.37 8.35 3.49
CA GLY A 114 12.78 7.83 2.19
C GLY A 114 13.18 6.36 2.22
N ILE A 115 12.68 5.58 3.20
CA ILE A 115 13.05 4.18 3.41
C ILE A 115 11.78 3.37 3.67
N ILE A 116 11.59 2.29 2.91
CA ILE A 116 10.62 1.25 3.20
C ILE A 116 11.32 0.20 4.06
N PRO A 117 10.94 0.03 5.33
CA PRO A 117 11.58 -0.96 6.19
C PRO A 117 11.19 -2.38 5.77
N GLY A 118 12.13 -3.31 5.89
CA GLY A 118 11.88 -4.73 5.66
C GLY A 118 10.85 -5.29 6.65
N THR A 119 10.16 -6.35 6.25
CA THR A 119 9.21 -7.07 7.10
C THR A 119 9.97 -7.95 8.08
N VAL A 120 9.94 -7.57 9.35
CA VAL A 120 10.65 -8.29 10.43
C VAL A 120 10.13 -9.73 10.55
N HIS A 121 11.04 -10.68 10.74
CA HIS A 121 10.77 -12.11 10.88
C HIS A 121 10.17 -12.80 9.63
N PHE A 122 10.11 -12.11 8.49
CA PHE A 122 9.64 -12.72 7.26
C PHE A 122 10.59 -13.84 6.80
N LYS A 123 10.06 -15.04 6.59
CA LYS A 123 10.80 -16.21 6.11
C LYS A 123 10.21 -16.78 4.81
N ASN A 124 8.91 -16.99 4.80
CA ASN A 124 8.20 -17.60 3.68
C ASN A 124 6.86 -16.92 3.44
N VAL A 125 6.46 -16.85 2.19
CA VAL A 125 5.11 -16.42 1.79
C VAL A 125 4.10 -17.51 2.16
N ASN A 126 2.89 -17.12 2.52
CA ASN A 126 1.77 -18.05 2.68
C ASN A 126 1.59 -18.85 1.37
N ALA A 127 1.47 -20.17 1.48
CA ALA A 127 1.37 -21.07 0.33
C ALA A 127 0.20 -20.77 -0.62
N ASN A 128 -0.83 -20.08 -0.13
CA ASN A 128 -2.00 -19.67 -0.90
C ASN A 128 -1.85 -18.31 -1.61
N ILE A 129 -0.64 -17.71 -1.56
CA ILE A 129 -0.33 -16.41 -2.19
C ILE A 129 0.63 -16.63 -3.36
N ASP A 130 0.18 -16.37 -4.60
CA ASP A 130 1.06 -16.32 -5.79
C ASP A 130 1.73 -14.95 -5.89
N LEU A 131 2.79 -14.76 -5.11
CA LEU A 131 3.55 -13.51 -5.08
C LEU A 131 4.33 -13.27 -6.37
N LYS A 132 4.86 -14.34 -7.00
CA LYS A 132 5.76 -14.23 -8.17
C LYS A 132 5.11 -13.55 -9.37
N ASN A 133 3.82 -13.83 -9.58
CA ASN A 133 3.04 -13.28 -10.70
C ASN A 133 2.17 -12.10 -10.24
N SER A 134 2.71 -11.24 -9.38
CA SER A 134 1.96 -10.11 -8.84
C SER A 134 2.74 -8.80 -8.93
N PRO A 135 2.09 -7.66 -8.77
CA PRO A 135 2.74 -6.37 -8.61
C PRO A 135 3.64 -6.25 -7.37
N PHE A 136 3.48 -7.15 -6.40
CA PHE A 136 4.00 -6.99 -5.05
C PHE A 136 5.32 -7.71 -4.80
N ILE A 137 6.06 -7.17 -3.83
CA ILE A 137 7.27 -7.76 -3.26
C ILE A 137 7.11 -7.77 -1.74
N ILE A 138 7.48 -8.88 -1.10
CA ILE A 138 7.68 -8.95 0.34
C ILE A 138 9.16 -9.22 0.59
N THR A 139 9.81 -8.43 1.44
CA THR A 139 11.24 -8.53 1.72
C THR A 139 11.52 -8.27 3.20
N ASN A 140 12.57 -8.87 3.74
CA ASN A 140 13.12 -8.58 5.06
C ASN A 140 14.23 -7.52 5.03
N GLU A 141 14.58 -7.01 3.85
CA GLU A 141 15.58 -5.97 3.68
C GLU A 141 14.94 -4.59 3.52
N ASN A 142 15.61 -3.57 4.03
CA ASN A 142 15.22 -2.19 3.81
C ASN A 142 15.41 -1.81 2.34
N ARG A 143 14.49 -1.02 1.81
CA ARG A 143 14.55 -0.51 0.43
C ARG A 143 14.41 1.01 0.41
N PRO A 144 15.02 1.69 -0.57
CA PRO A 144 14.73 3.10 -0.78
C PRO A 144 13.26 3.27 -1.16
N PHE A 145 12.63 4.32 -0.66
CA PHE A 145 11.30 4.73 -1.10
C PHE A 145 11.45 5.40 -2.46
N VAL A 146 11.11 4.69 -3.53
CA VAL A 146 11.23 5.21 -4.89
C VAL A 146 9.94 5.97 -5.22
N TYR A 147 10.08 7.28 -5.47
CA TYR A 147 9.00 8.08 -6.03
C TYR A 147 8.92 7.78 -7.53
N ASN A 148 7.90 7.06 -7.95
CA ASN A 148 7.58 6.93 -9.37
C ASN A 148 6.91 8.25 -9.81
N MET A 149 7.73 9.26 -10.09
CA MET A 149 7.23 10.49 -10.68
C MET A 149 6.69 10.18 -12.08
N THR A 150 5.45 10.55 -12.36
CA THR A 150 4.91 10.57 -13.72
C THR A 150 5.74 11.54 -14.58
N GLN A 151 5.88 11.27 -15.86
CA GLN A 151 6.74 12.07 -16.77
C GLN A 151 6.43 13.57 -16.75
N GLU A 152 5.20 13.98 -16.48
CA GLU A 152 4.79 15.38 -16.35
C GLU A 152 5.55 16.17 -15.26
N ASN A 153 5.90 15.53 -14.15
CA ASN A 153 6.67 16.17 -13.08
C ASN A 153 8.18 16.24 -13.40
N ASN A 154 8.68 15.34 -14.24
CA ASN A 154 10.07 15.40 -14.72
C ASN A 154 10.30 16.56 -15.70
N ASP A 155 9.31 16.90 -16.49
CA ASP A 155 9.41 18.01 -17.46
C ASP A 155 9.33 19.36 -16.76
N LYS A 156 8.53 19.50 -15.69
CA LYS A 156 8.50 20.70 -14.85
C LYS A 156 9.79 20.89 -14.03
N ALA A 157 10.40 19.82 -13.55
CA ALA A 157 11.69 19.88 -12.84
C ALA A 157 12.86 20.22 -13.79
N LYS A 158 12.76 19.86 -15.09
CA LYS A 158 13.76 20.18 -16.12
C LYS A 158 13.59 21.56 -16.76
N SER A 159 12.39 22.13 -16.72
CA SER A 159 12.11 23.46 -17.30
C SER A 159 12.56 24.64 -16.42
N GLY A 160 13.03 24.38 -15.20
CA GLY A 160 13.71 25.41 -14.41
C GLY A 160 12.85 26.62 -14.02
N GLU A 161 11.53 26.48 -13.98
CA GLU A 161 10.66 27.56 -13.48
C GLU A 161 10.71 27.61 -11.93
N ASN A 162 11.82 28.18 -11.45
CA ASN A 162 11.89 28.75 -10.13
C ASN A 162 11.09 30.05 -10.11
N ASN A 163 9.83 29.99 -9.78
CA ASN A 163 9.13 31.18 -9.29
C ASN A 163 9.59 31.46 -7.87
N THR A 164 10.69 32.18 -7.75
CA THR A 164 10.98 33.02 -6.62
C THR A 164 10.01 34.19 -6.67
N GLU A 165 8.85 34.07 -6.06
CA GLU A 165 8.11 35.24 -5.59
C GLU A 165 8.43 35.44 -4.11
N GLU A 166 9.21 36.48 -3.88
CA GLU A 166 9.37 37.14 -2.59
C GLU A 166 8.01 37.64 -2.08
N LEU A 167 7.67 37.29 -0.84
CA LEU A 167 6.99 38.14 0.13
C LEU A 167 7.19 37.56 1.53
#